data_e16cb163d7d57ee3f8c340482f18462f
#
_entry.id   e16cb163d7d57ee3f8c340482f18462f
#
_cell.length_a   1.000
_cell.length_b   1.000
_cell.length_c   1.000
_cell.angle_alpha   90.00
_cell.angle_beta   90.00
_cell.angle_gamma   90.00
#
_symmetry.space_group_name_H-M   'P 1'
#
loop_
_entity.id
_entity.type
_entity.pdbx_description
1 polymer ?
#
loop_
_entity_poly.entity_id
_entity_poly.type
_entity_poly.pdbx_seq_one_letter_code
_entity_poly.pdbx_strand_id
1 'polypeptide(L)'
;MIRPGTIADRFAVITLLRQSHTAAGYAFRFEAARADALYRLHLENPMACALLLERDGIVCGLLLASAFDHPFGAGLVAKETVWFIAPQARGRSGLIMLDAYEAWAKSIGCISIGMAALTTNDVSSLYARRGYALAETHFIKPL
;
A
#
# COMPACT_ATOMS: atom_id res chain seq x y z
N MET A 1 -4.26 12.71 8.98
CA MET A 1 -3.50 13.42 7.91
C MET A 1 -2.70 12.40 7.11
N ILE A 2 -2.69 12.52 5.80
CA ILE A 2 -1.81 11.70 4.94
C ILE A 2 -0.60 12.55 4.57
N ARG A 3 0.58 11.98 4.72
CA ARG A 3 1.83 12.62 4.33
C ARG A 3 2.82 11.63 3.72
N PRO A 4 3.82 12.09 2.95
CA PRO A 4 4.94 11.25 2.56
C PRO A 4 5.70 10.72 3.77
N GLY A 5 6.16 9.48 3.66
CA GLY A 5 7.04 8.88 4.65
C GLY A 5 8.47 9.39 4.53
N THR A 6 9.21 9.32 5.62
CA THR A 6 10.62 9.67 5.70
C THR A 6 11.41 8.56 6.39
N ILE A 7 12.74 8.62 6.33
CA ILE A 7 13.57 7.62 7.01
C ILE A 7 13.38 7.63 8.54
N ALA A 8 12.96 8.74 9.11
CA ALA A 8 12.66 8.85 10.54
C ALA A 8 11.46 7.99 10.96
N ASP A 9 10.55 7.67 10.04
CA ASP A 9 9.35 6.88 10.30
C ASP A 9 9.62 5.36 10.29
N ARG A 10 10.84 4.92 9.98
CA ARG A 10 11.16 3.51 9.69
C ARG A 10 10.67 2.53 10.76
N PHE A 11 10.85 2.85 12.04
CA PHE A 11 10.48 1.92 13.12
C PHE A 11 8.95 1.80 13.25
N ALA A 12 8.22 2.90 13.11
CA ALA A 12 6.76 2.88 13.09
C ALA A 12 6.24 2.08 11.89
N VAL A 13 6.84 2.27 10.71
CA VAL A 13 6.48 1.55 9.49
C VAL A 13 6.77 0.05 9.63
N ILE A 14 7.93 -0.35 10.15
CA ILE A 14 8.24 -1.78 10.39
C ILE A 14 7.21 -2.41 11.33
N THR A 15 6.79 -1.68 12.37
CA THR A 15 5.75 -2.15 13.30
C THR A 15 4.42 -2.38 12.57
N LEU A 16 4.00 -1.44 11.72
CA LEU A 16 2.77 -1.60 10.93
C LEU A 16 2.89 -2.73 9.90
N LEU A 17 4.05 -2.90 9.27
CA LEU A 17 4.29 -4.01 8.34
C LEU A 17 4.23 -5.37 9.06
N ARG A 18 4.70 -5.46 10.28
CA ARG A 18 4.55 -6.66 11.12
C ARG A 18 3.08 -6.95 11.43
N GLN A 19 2.32 -5.94 11.80
CA GLN A 19 0.88 -6.07 12.03
C GLN A 19 0.13 -6.49 10.76
N SER A 20 0.49 -5.92 9.63
CA SER A 20 -0.06 -6.29 8.32
C SER A 20 0.22 -7.76 7.97
N HIS A 21 1.45 -8.22 8.20
CA HIS A 21 1.84 -9.62 7.99
C HIS A 21 0.98 -10.57 8.83
N THR A 22 0.80 -10.26 10.12
CA THR A 22 -0.03 -11.04 11.03
C THR A 22 -1.48 -11.06 10.58
N ALA A 23 -2.05 -9.90 10.22
CA ALA A 23 -3.43 -9.78 9.76
C ALA A 23 -3.69 -10.53 8.44
N ALA A 24 -2.71 -10.57 7.55
CA ALA A 24 -2.80 -11.29 6.29
C ALA A 24 -2.77 -12.83 6.45
N GLY A 25 -2.24 -13.32 7.56
CA GLY A 25 -2.17 -14.77 7.82
C GLY A 25 -1.16 -15.51 6.96
N TYR A 26 -0.05 -14.88 6.56
CA TYR A 26 0.98 -15.53 5.76
C TYR A 26 1.62 -16.71 6.50
N ALA A 27 1.92 -17.78 5.74
CA ALA A 27 2.54 -18.99 6.29
C ALA A 27 4.04 -18.84 6.61
N PHE A 28 4.70 -17.82 6.08
CA PHE A 28 6.12 -17.56 6.31
C PHE A 28 6.34 -16.57 7.47
N ARG A 29 7.52 -16.62 8.05
CA ARG A 29 7.91 -15.75 9.16
C ARG A 29 8.16 -14.32 8.69
N PHE A 30 7.76 -13.34 9.50
CA PHE A 30 8.10 -11.93 9.28
C PHE A 30 9.58 -11.67 9.58
N GLU A 31 10.25 -10.97 8.68
CA GLU A 31 11.65 -10.55 8.82
C GLU A 31 11.74 -9.02 8.80
N ALA A 32 12.08 -8.42 9.94
CA ALA A 32 12.16 -6.95 10.08
C ALA A 32 13.18 -6.31 9.12
N ALA A 33 14.30 -6.98 8.86
CA ALA A 33 15.32 -6.48 7.94
C ALA A 33 14.79 -6.36 6.48
N ARG A 34 13.95 -7.29 6.06
CA ARG A 34 13.31 -7.23 4.74
C ARG A 34 12.24 -6.15 4.66
N ALA A 35 11.48 -5.96 5.73
CA ALA A 35 10.50 -4.88 5.84
C ALA A 35 11.18 -3.51 5.79
N ASP A 36 12.31 -3.35 6.47
CA ASP A 36 13.13 -2.13 6.41
C ASP A 36 13.66 -1.87 5.00
N ALA A 37 14.19 -2.89 4.34
CA ALA A 37 14.67 -2.79 2.96
C ALA A 37 13.54 -2.41 1.99
N LEU A 38 12.36 -3.00 2.14
CA LEU A 38 11.18 -2.66 1.34
C LEU A 38 10.80 -1.19 1.52
N TYR A 39 10.76 -0.71 2.75
CA TYR A 39 10.42 0.69 3.03
C TYR A 39 11.44 1.66 2.41
N ARG A 40 12.73 1.39 2.59
CA ARG A 40 13.81 2.19 2.00
C ARG A 40 13.70 2.24 0.48
N LEU A 41 13.44 1.11 -0.16
CA LEU A 41 13.26 1.06 -1.61
C LEU A 41 12.13 1.99 -2.06
N HIS A 42 11.01 2.06 -1.32
CA HIS A 42 9.90 2.96 -1.64
C HIS A 42 10.21 4.44 -1.37
N LEU A 43 11.15 4.73 -0.49
CA LEU A 43 11.62 6.10 -0.26
C LEU A 43 12.61 6.57 -1.35
N GLU A 44 13.45 5.68 -1.83
CA GLU A 44 14.56 6.00 -2.74
C GLU A 44 14.16 5.96 -4.22
N ASN A 45 13.19 5.13 -4.57
CA ASN A 45 12.75 4.97 -5.96
C ASN A 45 11.79 6.11 -6.36
N PRO A 46 12.14 6.96 -7.36
CA PRO A 46 11.26 8.04 -7.82
C PRO A 46 9.94 7.55 -8.43
N MET A 47 9.86 6.27 -8.83
CA MET A 47 8.66 5.62 -9.35
C MET A 47 7.87 4.90 -8.25
N ALA A 48 8.18 5.13 -6.99
CA ALA A 48 7.48 4.56 -5.85
C ALA A 48 7.01 5.66 -4.89
N CYS A 49 6.06 5.32 -4.03
CA CYS A 49 5.64 6.20 -2.95
C CYS A 49 5.49 5.43 -1.64
N ALA A 50 5.71 6.15 -0.56
CA ALA A 50 5.37 5.73 0.78
C ALA A 50 4.46 6.80 1.38
N LEU A 51 3.17 6.49 1.50
CA LEU A 51 2.16 7.37 2.09
C LEU A 51 1.84 6.89 3.50
N LEU A 52 1.90 7.78 4.47
CA LEU A 52 1.63 7.46 5.87
C LEU A 52 0.39 8.20 6.37
N LEU A 53 -0.43 7.48 7.11
CA LEU A 53 -1.53 8.05 7.88
C LEU A 53 -1.02 8.39 9.28
N GLU A 54 -1.09 9.66 9.64
CA GLU A 54 -0.71 10.14 10.97
C GLU A 54 -1.92 10.74 11.69
N ARG A 55 -2.10 10.38 12.95
CA ARG A 55 -3.07 10.97 13.88
C ARG A 55 -2.37 11.28 15.19
N ASP A 56 -2.52 12.51 15.66
CA ASP A 56 -1.95 12.97 16.94
C ASP A 56 -0.44 12.67 17.07
N GLY A 57 0.30 12.85 15.97
CA GLY A 57 1.74 12.57 15.91
C GLY A 57 2.11 11.09 15.83
N ILE A 58 1.13 10.18 15.72
CA ILE A 58 1.36 8.73 15.65
C ILE A 58 1.06 8.21 14.25
N VAL A 59 2.03 7.53 13.64
CA VAL A 59 1.83 6.84 12.36
C VAL A 59 1.00 5.58 12.61
N CYS A 60 -0.20 5.54 12.04
CA CYS A 60 -1.19 4.47 12.27
C CYS A 60 -1.70 3.80 10.98
N GLY A 61 -1.12 4.13 9.83
CA GLY A 61 -1.40 3.47 8.58
C GLY A 61 -0.34 3.77 7.54
N LEU A 62 -0.22 2.91 6.54
CA LEU A 62 0.70 3.07 5.43
C LEU A 62 0.11 2.54 4.13
N LEU A 63 0.52 3.15 3.02
CA LEU A 63 0.34 2.64 1.67
C LEU A 63 1.67 2.80 0.93
N LEU A 64 2.24 1.67 0.54
CA LEU A 64 3.42 1.60 -0.32
C LEU A 64 2.97 1.19 -1.72
N ALA A 65 3.45 1.88 -2.75
CA ALA A 65 3.11 1.56 -4.13
C ALA A 65 4.26 1.86 -5.08
N SER A 66 4.27 1.20 -6.23
CA SER A 66 5.25 1.40 -7.29
C SER A 66 4.56 1.56 -8.62
N ALA A 67 5.15 2.37 -9.51
CA ALA A 67 4.73 2.50 -10.89
C ALA A 67 5.75 1.84 -11.81
N PHE A 68 5.27 1.29 -12.92
CA PHE A 68 6.07 0.60 -13.92
C PHE A 68 5.40 0.70 -15.29
N ASP A 69 6.17 0.49 -16.35
CA ASP A 69 5.61 0.43 -17.70
C ASP A 69 4.73 -0.81 -17.87
N HIS A 70 3.54 -0.61 -18.42
CA HIS A 70 2.66 -1.74 -18.71
C HIS A 70 3.31 -2.67 -19.74
N PRO A 71 3.35 -4.00 -19.51
CA PRO A 71 4.08 -4.92 -20.39
C PRO A 71 3.52 -5.02 -21.81
N PHE A 72 2.26 -4.65 -22.05
CA PHE A 72 1.61 -4.76 -23.35
C PHE A 72 1.15 -3.44 -23.94
N GLY A 73 1.55 -2.31 -23.38
CA GLY A 73 1.08 -1.03 -23.89
C GLY A 73 1.93 0.14 -23.47
N ALA A 74 1.69 1.29 -24.10
CA ALA A 74 2.36 2.52 -23.73
C ALA A 74 1.65 3.14 -22.52
N GLY A 75 2.42 3.44 -21.48
CA GLY A 75 1.98 4.15 -20.30
C GLY A 75 2.40 3.50 -19.00
N LEU A 76 2.46 4.31 -17.97
CA LEU A 76 2.75 3.88 -16.61
C LEU A 76 1.49 3.35 -15.94
N VAL A 77 1.65 2.30 -15.16
CA VAL A 77 0.63 1.77 -14.26
C VAL A 77 1.20 1.69 -12.86
N ALA A 78 0.41 1.98 -11.85
CA ALA A 78 0.82 1.82 -10.47
C ALA A 78 0.08 0.66 -9.82
N LYS A 79 0.77 0.00 -8.88
CA LYS A 79 0.20 -1.07 -8.06
C LYS A 79 0.67 -0.89 -6.63
N GLU A 80 -0.24 -1.10 -5.67
CA GLU A 80 0.15 -1.10 -4.27
C GLU A 80 1.03 -2.32 -3.96
N THR A 81 2.01 -2.11 -3.09
CA THR A 81 2.84 -3.18 -2.52
C THR A 81 2.23 -3.65 -1.21
N VAL A 82 1.88 -2.70 -0.34
CA VAL A 82 1.22 -2.94 0.94
C VAL A 82 0.30 -1.78 1.24
N TRP A 83 -0.91 -2.08 1.66
CA TRP A 83 -1.82 -1.10 2.25
C TRP A 83 -2.35 -1.64 3.56
N PHE A 84 -2.07 -0.95 4.64
CA PHE A 84 -2.49 -1.34 5.99
C PHE A 84 -2.83 -0.12 6.83
N ILE A 85 -3.96 -0.19 7.52
CA ILE A 85 -4.37 0.80 8.52
C ILE A 85 -4.65 0.03 9.81
N ALA A 86 -4.05 0.46 10.91
CA ALA A 86 -4.28 -0.11 12.21
C ALA A 86 -5.79 -0.10 12.53
N PRO A 87 -6.37 -1.17 13.10
CA PRO A 87 -7.82 -1.32 13.24
C PRO A 87 -8.52 -0.11 13.87
N GLN A 88 -7.93 0.50 14.89
CA GLN A 88 -8.48 1.66 15.58
C GLN A 88 -8.47 2.96 14.74
N ALA A 89 -7.73 2.98 13.63
CA ALA A 89 -7.62 4.14 12.75
C ALA A 89 -8.38 3.99 11.43
N ARG A 90 -9.08 2.89 11.23
CA ARG A 90 -9.87 2.58 10.01
C ARG A 90 -11.07 3.51 9.82
N GLY A 91 -11.89 3.25 8.83
CA GLY A 91 -13.04 4.04 8.46
C GLY A 91 -12.71 5.04 7.35
N ARG A 92 -13.04 6.31 7.52
CA ARG A 92 -12.80 7.36 6.52
C ARG A 92 -11.34 7.49 6.08
N SER A 93 -10.40 7.06 6.91
CA SER A 93 -8.97 7.09 6.59
C SER A 93 -8.60 6.28 5.35
N GLY A 94 -9.30 5.17 5.11
CA GLY A 94 -9.09 4.38 3.91
C GLY A 94 -9.39 5.16 2.63
N LEU A 95 -10.49 5.92 2.61
CA LEU A 95 -10.86 6.78 1.48
C LEU A 95 -9.80 7.85 1.25
N ILE A 96 -9.39 8.54 2.31
CA ILE A 96 -8.38 9.61 2.23
C ILE A 96 -7.04 9.06 1.73
N MET A 97 -6.64 7.87 2.15
CA MET A 97 -5.42 7.23 1.64
C MET A 97 -5.53 6.85 0.17
N LEU A 98 -6.67 6.34 -0.29
CA LEU A 98 -6.91 6.07 -1.71
C LEU A 98 -6.87 7.36 -2.53
N ASP A 99 -7.47 8.45 -2.06
CA ASP A 99 -7.40 9.75 -2.73
C ASP A 99 -5.95 10.22 -2.88
N ALA A 100 -5.13 10.08 -1.85
CA ALA A 100 -3.72 10.45 -1.89
C ALA A 100 -2.92 9.56 -2.86
N TYR A 101 -3.21 8.26 -2.89
CA TYR A 101 -2.58 7.32 -3.82
C TYR A 101 -2.92 7.66 -5.28
N GLU A 102 -4.20 7.91 -5.57
CA GLU A 102 -4.65 8.31 -6.91
C GLU A 102 -4.01 9.63 -7.34
N ALA A 103 -3.93 10.62 -6.44
CA ALA A 103 -3.27 11.89 -6.72
C ALA A 103 -1.78 11.71 -7.03
N TRP A 104 -1.06 10.90 -6.26
CA TRP A 104 0.33 10.57 -6.54
C TRP A 104 0.50 9.92 -7.92
N ALA A 105 -0.28 8.88 -8.21
CA ALA A 105 -0.18 8.16 -9.48
C ALA A 105 -0.45 9.08 -10.68
N LYS A 106 -1.45 9.97 -10.58
CA LYS A 106 -1.71 11.00 -11.60
C LYS A 106 -0.54 11.95 -11.76
N SER A 107 0.10 12.36 -10.66
CA SER A 107 1.20 13.34 -10.69
C SER A 107 2.44 12.82 -11.45
N ILE A 108 2.65 11.51 -11.48
CA ILE A 108 3.76 10.88 -12.22
C ILE A 108 3.34 10.34 -13.59
N GLY A 109 2.09 10.57 -14.01
CA GLY A 109 1.60 10.23 -15.35
C GLY A 109 1.07 8.81 -15.50
N CYS A 110 0.67 8.13 -14.43
CA CYS A 110 0.03 6.83 -14.54
C CYS A 110 -1.31 6.91 -15.28
N ILE A 111 -1.57 5.95 -16.16
CA ILE A 111 -2.83 5.79 -16.89
C ILE A 111 -3.83 4.92 -16.15
N SER A 112 -3.36 4.09 -15.22
CA SER A 112 -4.21 3.26 -14.35
C SER A 112 -3.48 2.94 -13.06
N ILE A 113 -4.26 2.53 -12.05
CA ILE A 113 -3.76 2.08 -10.76
C ILE A 113 -4.45 0.78 -10.37
N GLY A 114 -3.74 -0.06 -9.63
CA GLY A 114 -4.27 -1.31 -9.09
C GLY A 114 -4.19 -1.35 -7.57
N MET A 115 -5.15 -2.05 -6.98
CA MET A 115 -5.20 -2.39 -5.56
C MET A 115 -5.58 -3.85 -5.41
N ALA A 116 -5.10 -4.50 -4.36
CA ALA A 116 -5.52 -5.84 -4.01
C ALA A 116 -6.41 -5.83 -2.75
N ALA A 117 -7.27 -6.84 -2.63
CA ALA A 117 -8.01 -7.13 -1.42
C ALA A 117 -7.61 -8.51 -0.91
N LEU A 118 -7.22 -8.60 0.37
CA LEU A 118 -6.89 -9.86 1.01
C LEU A 118 -8.18 -10.60 1.42
N THR A 119 -8.19 -11.93 1.33
CA THR A 119 -9.33 -12.73 1.81
C THR A 119 -9.56 -12.59 3.31
N THR A 120 -8.53 -12.26 4.08
CA THR A 120 -8.60 -11.98 5.52
C THR A 120 -9.15 -10.58 5.86
N ASN A 121 -9.21 -9.69 4.87
CA ASN A 121 -9.77 -8.34 5.01
C ASN A 121 -10.27 -7.85 3.65
N ASP A 122 -11.43 -8.36 3.23
CA ASP A 122 -12.01 -8.05 1.93
C ASP A 122 -12.59 -6.63 1.91
N VAL A 123 -11.94 -5.74 1.16
CA VAL A 123 -12.35 -4.36 0.92
C VAL A 123 -12.81 -4.12 -0.54
N SER A 124 -13.14 -5.19 -1.27
CA SER A 124 -13.53 -5.10 -2.69
C SER A 124 -14.75 -4.21 -2.91
N SER A 125 -15.71 -4.18 -1.97
CA SER A 125 -16.87 -3.28 -2.04
C SER A 125 -16.48 -1.80 -1.97
N LEU A 126 -15.42 -1.46 -1.23
CA LEU A 126 -14.86 -0.11 -1.19
C LEU A 126 -14.25 0.26 -2.55
N TYR A 127 -13.47 -0.65 -3.14
CA TYR A 127 -12.89 -0.43 -4.45
C TYR A 127 -13.96 -0.25 -5.52
N ALA A 128 -14.99 -1.08 -5.55
CA ALA A 128 -16.08 -0.97 -6.50
C ALA A 128 -16.79 0.40 -6.43
N ARG A 129 -17.05 0.90 -5.22
CA ARG A 129 -17.63 2.24 -5.02
C ARG A 129 -16.71 3.38 -5.46
N ARG A 130 -15.41 3.14 -5.54
CA ARG A 130 -14.40 4.11 -6.00
C ARG A 130 -14.08 3.96 -7.50
N GLY A 131 -14.80 3.13 -8.23
CA GLY A 131 -14.63 2.95 -9.66
C GLY A 131 -13.56 1.92 -10.07
N TYR A 132 -13.04 1.14 -9.13
CA TYR A 132 -12.16 0.02 -9.46
C TYR A 132 -12.98 -1.18 -9.95
N ALA A 133 -12.53 -1.81 -11.03
CA ALA A 133 -13.09 -3.06 -11.53
C ALA A 133 -12.19 -4.23 -11.13
N LEU A 134 -12.81 -5.39 -10.87
CA LEU A 134 -12.06 -6.62 -10.61
C LEU A 134 -11.23 -7.00 -11.85
N ALA A 135 -9.90 -7.05 -11.71
CA ALA A 135 -8.98 -7.33 -12.80
C ALA A 135 -8.49 -8.78 -12.80
N GLU A 136 -8.17 -9.32 -11.62
CA GLU A 136 -7.62 -10.68 -11.48
C GLU A 136 -7.92 -11.27 -10.12
N THR A 137 -7.81 -12.60 -10.02
CA THR A 137 -7.82 -13.31 -8.73
C THR A 137 -6.46 -13.97 -8.55
N HIS A 138 -5.79 -13.71 -7.42
CA HIS A 138 -4.45 -14.18 -7.12
C HIS A 138 -4.49 -15.42 -6.24
N PHE A 139 -3.76 -16.48 -6.62
CA PHE A 139 -3.67 -17.75 -5.90
C PHE A 139 -2.23 -17.97 -5.44
N ILE A 140 -2.04 -18.47 -4.21
CA ILE A 140 -0.74 -18.74 -3.60
C ILE A 140 -0.66 -20.20 -3.18
N LYS A 141 0.48 -20.82 -3.45
CA LYS A 141 0.79 -22.20 -3.01
C LYS A 141 2.17 -22.20 -2.36
N PRO A 142 2.31 -22.58 -1.08
CA PRO A 142 3.62 -22.85 -0.49
C PRO A 142 4.30 -24.04 -1.18
N LEU A 143 5.63 -23.98 -1.29
CA LEU A 143 6.45 -25.04 -1.85
C LEU A 143 7.33 -25.69 -0.81
#